data_b06a5730ee6048ad96d744dea8aad971
#
_entry.id   b06a5730ee6048ad96d744dea8aad971
#
_cell.length_a   1.000
_cell.length_b   1.000
_cell.length_c   1.000
_cell.angle_alpha   90.00
_cell.angle_beta   90.00
_cell.angle_gamma   90.00
#
_symmetry.space_group_name_H-M   'P 1'
#
loop_
_entity.id
_entity.type
_entity.pdbx_description
1 polymer ?
#
loop_
_entity_poly.entity_id
_entity_poly.type
_entity_poly.pdbx_seq_one_letter_code
_entity_poly.pdbx_strand_id
1 'polypeptide(L)'
;HWEGIRPRTQGESVPNYLTNDELAHAKGLLDRMTNIYQHTVVGQEALRRALIASLLAGGHVLVESVPGLAKTTAAQTLASAVSGTFRRIQCTPDLMPNDIVGSQIWNQERGEMVTQLGPVHANMVLLDEINRSSAKTQSAMLEAMQERQTTIGGVNHKLPNPFMVMATQNPIEEEGTYVLPEAQMDRFLLKEVITYPTPVEELEVLSRIDSGQMTTPADAVPITLEDVRTLQEARRRVFVHDTLKAYIVDIINTTRGAGPNPLPGWNKHVRVGASPRGGIALMQIAQALALMAGRNHVMPDDIKDMRYGILRHRIIRTFDALADNVSIEGLIDAVFNAVPVP
;
A
#
# COMPACT_ATOMS: atom_id res chain seq x y z
N HIS A 1 17.29 7.79 -31.78
CA HIS A 1 17.02 6.82 -32.85
C HIS A 1 16.07 5.75 -32.33
N TRP A 2 14.79 5.89 -32.63
CA TRP A 2 13.71 4.96 -32.33
C TRP A 2 13.31 4.25 -33.64
N GLU A 3 14.13 3.34 -34.12
CA GLU A 3 13.77 2.45 -35.24
C GLU A 3 13.84 1.01 -34.78
N GLY A 4 12.66 0.42 -34.50
CA GLY A 4 12.53 -0.97 -34.11
C GLY A 4 11.10 -1.40 -33.81
N ILE A 5 10.11 -0.74 -34.43
CA ILE A 5 8.71 -1.21 -34.33
C ILE A 5 8.55 -2.36 -35.33
N ARG A 6 8.40 -3.59 -34.81
CA ARG A 6 7.98 -4.74 -35.64
C ARG A 6 6.59 -4.44 -36.23
N PRO A 7 6.33 -4.77 -37.50
CA PRO A 7 4.99 -4.66 -38.05
C PRO A 7 4.03 -5.56 -37.28
N ARG A 8 2.90 -4.98 -36.81
CA ARG A 8 1.85 -5.67 -36.06
C ARG A 8 1.28 -6.83 -36.86
N THR A 9 1.14 -8.00 -36.25
CA THR A 9 0.33 -9.11 -36.77
C THR A 9 -1.15 -8.76 -36.65
N GLN A 10 -1.94 -9.06 -37.66
CA GLN A 10 -3.39 -8.87 -37.66
C GLN A 10 -4.01 -9.68 -36.51
N GLY A 11 -4.56 -8.97 -35.49
CA GLY A 11 -5.23 -9.59 -34.33
C GLY A 11 -4.87 -8.99 -32.97
N GLU A 12 -3.85 -8.12 -32.89
CA GLU A 12 -3.56 -7.41 -31.64
C GLU A 12 -4.58 -6.27 -31.41
N SER A 13 -5.32 -6.36 -30.30
CA SER A 13 -6.18 -5.26 -29.85
C SER A 13 -5.33 -4.01 -29.69
N VAL A 14 -5.79 -2.90 -30.26
CA VAL A 14 -5.15 -1.59 -30.09
C VAL A 14 -5.05 -1.33 -28.56
N PRO A 15 -3.85 -1.08 -28.02
CA PRO A 15 -3.73 -0.75 -26.60
C PRO A 15 -4.61 0.45 -26.28
N ASN A 16 -5.47 0.31 -25.28
CA ASN A 16 -6.39 1.37 -24.83
C ASN A 16 -5.60 2.36 -23.94
N TYR A 17 -4.71 3.14 -24.56
CA TYR A 17 -3.92 4.15 -23.87
C TYR A 17 -4.80 5.27 -23.33
N LEU A 18 -4.33 5.89 -22.24
CA LEU A 18 -4.96 7.11 -21.71
C LEU A 18 -4.79 8.26 -22.69
N THR A 19 -5.90 8.95 -22.97
CA THR A 19 -5.89 10.20 -23.71
C THR A 19 -5.37 11.36 -22.86
N ASN A 20 -5.01 12.47 -23.49
CA ASN A 20 -4.56 13.67 -22.77
C ASN A 20 -5.68 14.23 -21.86
N ASP A 21 -6.93 14.16 -22.30
CA ASP A 21 -8.08 14.63 -21.51
C ASP A 21 -8.30 13.74 -20.26
N GLU A 22 -8.19 12.42 -20.43
CA GLU A 22 -8.26 11.48 -19.32
C GLU A 22 -7.11 11.68 -18.30
N LEU A 23 -5.90 11.96 -18.79
CA LEU A 23 -4.76 12.29 -17.93
C LEU A 23 -4.97 13.61 -17.18
N ALA A 24 -5.45 14.65 -17.86
CA ALA A 24 -5.73 15.94 -17.24
C ALA A 24 -6.83 15.80 -16.18
N HIS A 25 -7.88 15.02 -16.45
CA HIS A 25 -8.93 14.72 -15.49
C HIS A 25 -8.38 13.96 -14.26
N ALA A 26 -7.61 12.89 -14.48
CA ALA A 26 -6.99 12.13 -13.40
C ALA A 26 -6.08 13.00 -12.53
N LYS A 27 -5.27 13.87 -13.17
CA LYS A 27 -4.41 14.81 -12.45
C LYS A 27 -5.22 15.77 -11.58
N GLY A 28 -6.30 16.35 -12.10
CA GLY A 28 -7.19 17.22 -11.33
C GLY A 28 -7.78 16.54 -10.09
N LEU A 29 -8.19 15.27 -10.21
CA LEU A 29 -8.67 14.48 -9.07
C LEU A 29 -7.57 14.22 -8.04
N LEU A 30 -6.36 13.86 -8.49
CA LEU A 30 -5.21 13.61 -7.63
C LEU A 30 -4.75 14.88 -6.89
N ASP A 31 -4.73 16.02 -7.58
CA ASP A 31 -4.38 17.31 -6.98
C ASP A 31 -5.40 17.70 -5.89
N ARG A 32 -6.69 17.51 -6.13
CA ARG A 32 -7.75 17.75 -5.13
C ARG A 32 -7.56 16.87 -3.88
N MET A 33 -7.37 15.57 -4.07
CA MET A 33 -7.16 14.63 -2.98
C MET A 33 -5.87 14.97 -2.18
N THR A 34 -4.79 15.28 -2.88
CA THR A 34 -3.50 15.67 -2.27
C THR A 34 -3.62 16.96 -1.47
N ASN A 35 -4.31 17.96 -1.99
CA ASN A 35 -4.51 19.24 -1.31
C ASN A 35 -5.27 19.06 0.01
N ILE A 36 -6.35 18.27 0.01
CA ILE A 36 -7.10 17.98 1.23
C ILE A 36 -6.21 17.29 2.27
N TYR A 37 -5.42 16.30 1.83
CA TYR A 37 -4.51 15.58 2.71
C TYR A 37 -3.46 16.51 3.35
N GLN A 38 -2.81 17.35 2.55
CA GLN A 38 -1.72 18.22 3.00
C GLN A 38 -2.18 19.35 3.95
N HIS A 39 -3.45 19.74 3.90
CA HIS A 39 -3.99 20.68 4.86
C HIS A 39 -4.06 20.13 6.30
N THR A 40 -4.29 18.84 6.44
CA THR A 40 -4.47 18.21 7.74
C THR A 40 -3.22 17.49 8.24
N VAL A 41 -2.44 16.92 7.32
CA VAL A 41 -1.22 16.16 7.65
C VAL A 41 0.01 16.93 7.19
N VAL A 42 0.85 17.31 8.16
CA VAL A 42 2.10 18.01 7.91
C VAL A 42 3.25 17.02 7.79
N GLY A 43 4.09 17.19 6.78
CA GLY A 43 5.23 16.31 6.54
C GLY A 43 4.81 14.90 6.11
N GLN A 44 5.66 13.92 6.44
CA GLN A 44 5.42 12.50 6.13
C GLN A 44 5.09 12.24 4.65
N GLU A 45 5.81 12.91 3.76
CA GLU A 45 5.62 12.84 2.31
C GLU A 45 5.66 11.38 1.80
N ALA A 46 6.57 10.57 2.34
CA ALA A 46 6.68 9.15 1.97
C ALA A 46 5.40 8.38 2.28
N LEU A 47 4.81 8.61 3.48
CA LEU A 47 3.53 7.97 3.85
C LEU A 47 2.40 8.42 2.93
N ARG A 48 2.29 9.72 2.66
CA ARG A 48 1.27 10.26 1.75
C ARG A 48 1.35 9.59 0.37
N ARG A 49 2.54 9.55 -0.21
CA ARG A 49 2.77 8.94 -1.52
C ARG A 49 2.46 7.45 -1.50
N ALA A 50 2.87 6.73 -0.45
CA ALA A 50 2.58 5.30 -0.28
C ALA A 50 1.08 5.03 -0.19
N LEU A 51 0.34 5.83 0.58
CA LEU A 51 -1.11 5.69 0.74
C LEU A 51 -1.85 5.96 -0.58
N ILE A 52 -1.53 7.05 -1.27
CA ILE A 52 -2.16 7.39 -2.55
C ILE A 52 -1.82 6.35 -3.62
N ALA A 53 -0.54 5.99 -3.79
CA ALA A 53 -0.13 4.98 -4.76
C ALA A 53 -0.78 3.61 -4.49
N SER A 54 -0.89 3.21 -3.22
CA SER A 54 -1.57 1.96 -2.85
C SER A 54 -3.08 2.00 -3.08
N LEU A 55 -3.73 3.14 -2.85
CA LEU A 55 -5.15 3.32 -3.17
C LEU A 55 -5.39 3.17 -4.67
N LEU A 56 -4.56 3.78 -5.51
CA LEU A 56 -4.62 3.67 -6.97
C LEU A 56 -4.33 2.23 -7.46
N ALA A 57 -3.42 1.54 -6.81
CA ALA A 57 -3.08 0.15 -7.11
C ALA A 57 -4.12 -0.84 -6.58
N GLY A 58 -5.01 -0.39 -5.69
CA GLY A 58 -5.99 -1.26 -5.01
C GLY A 58 -5.33 -2.18 -3.97
N GLY A 59 -4.19 -1.78 -3.40
CA GLY A 59 -3.44 -2.54 -2.40
C GLY A 59 -3.63 -2.05 -0.97
N HIS A 60 -2.88 -2.66 -0.06
CA HIS A 60 -2.87 -2.36 1.37
C HIS A 60 -1.47 -1.97 1.83
N VAL A 61 -1.38 -1.17 2.89
CA VAL A 61 -0.10 -0.65 3.42
C VAL A 61 0.12 -1.14 4.85
N LEU A 62 1.32 -1.65 5.10
CA LEU A 62 1.82 -1.92 6.44
C LEU A 62 2.74 -0.76 6.85
N VAL A 63 2.50 -0.18 8.00
CA VAL A 63 3.29 0.94 8.53
C VAL A 63 3.99 0.50 9.81
N GLU A 64 5.30 0.59 9.81
CA GLU A 64 6.12 0.40 11.00
C GLU A 64 6.51 1.75 11.56
N SER A 65 6.13 2.04 12.78
CA SER A 65 6.45 3.32 13.41
C SER A 65 6.28 3.27 14.93
N VAL A 66 6.99 4.16 15.59
CA VAL A 66 6.74 4.44 17.01
C VAL A 66 5.36 5.08 17.22
N PRO A 67 4.81 5.04 18.44
CA PRO A 67 3.55 5.70 18.77
C PRO A 67 3.60 7.22 18.56
N GLY A 68 2.44 7.85 18.32
CA GLY A 68 2.31 9.31 18.30
C GLY A 68 2.63 10.00 16.98
N LEU A 69 2.79 9.27 15.87
CA LEU A 69 3.15 9.83 14.55
C LEU A 69 1.94 10.06 13.61
N ALA A 70 0.81 10.50 14.12
CA ALA A 70 -0.37 10.92 13.35
C ALA A 70 -0.89 9.89 12.30
N LYS A 71 -0.66 8.59 12.50
CA LYS A 71 -1.11 7.52 11.59
C LYS A 71 -2.63 7.50 11.42
N THR A 72 -3.36 7.66 12.52
CA THR A 72 -4.83 7.72 12.50
C THR A 72 -5.31 8.91 11.70
N THR A 73 -4.70 10.08 11.91
CA THR A 73 -5.02 11.30 11.15
C THR A 73 -4.77 11.11 9.66
N ALA A 74 -3.65 10.47 9.28
CA ALA A 74 -3.33 10.20 7.89
C ALA A 74 -4.39 9.33 7.21
N ALA A 75 -4.76 8.21 7.82
CA ALA A 75 -5.77 7.29 7.28
C ALA A 75 -7.16 7.92 7.22
N GLN A 76 -7.57 8.62 8.27
CA GLN A 76 -8.86 9.31 8.33
C GLN A 76 -8.96 10.45 7.32
N THR A 77 -7.90 11.22 7.15
CA THR A 77 -7.85 12.31 6.18
C THR A 77 -7.94 11.81 4.76
N LEU A 78 -7.23 10.72 4.43
CA LEU A 78 -7.34 10.11 3.10
C LEU A 78 -8.77 9.62 2.84
N ALA A 79 -9.42 8.96 3.81
CA ALA A 79 -10.81 8.53 3.69
C ALA A 79 -11.75 9.71 3.43
N SER A 80 -11.58 10.82 4.15
CA SER A 80 -12.36 12.05 3.96
C SER A 80 -12.12 12.67 2.57
N ALA A 81 -10.88 12.65 2.09
CA ALA A 81 -10.52 13.20 0.78
C ALA A 81 -11.17 12.47 -0.39
N VAL A 82 -11.60 11.22 -0.19
CA VAL A 82 -12.26 10.38 -1.21
C VAL A 82 -13.75 10.12 -0.90
N SER A 83 -14.34 10.85 0.02
CA SER A 83 -15.74 10.66 0.47
C SER A 83 -16.03 9.22 0.93
N GLY A 84 -15.02 8.55 1.48
CA GLY A 84 -15.09 7.17 1.93
C GLY A 84 -15.41 7.05 3.41
N THR A 85 -15.92 5.89 3.80
CA THR A 85 -16.09 5.52 5.21
C THR A 85 -14.77 5.11 5.82
N PHE A 86 -14.56 5.52 7.09
CA PHE A 86 -13.36 5.19 7.88
C PHE A 86 -13.74 4.41 9.13
N ARG A 87 -12.94 3.38 9.46
CA ARG A 87 -13.02 2.67 10.74
C ARG A 87 -11.60 2.41 11.27
N ARG A 88 -11.45 2.61 12.58
CA ARG A 88 -10.25 2.22 13.32
C ARG A 88 -10.55 0.99 14.14
N ILE A 89 -9.66 0.01 14.09
CA ILE A 89 -9.68 -1.19 14.89
C ILE A 89 -8.39 -1.21 15.70
N GLN A 90 -8.50 -1.06 17.02
CA GLN A 90 -7.38 -1.23 17.92
C GLN A 90 -7.17 -2.72 18.15
N CYS A 91 -6.04 -3.25 17.74
CA CYS A 91 -5.70 -4.64 17.92
C CYS A 91 -5.22 -4.88 19.35
N THR A 92 -5.81 -5.87 20.03
CA THR A 92 -5.49 -6.29 21.39
C THR A 92 -5.45 -7.82 21.43
N PRO A 93 -4.80 -8.44 22.44
CA PRO A 93 -4.72 -9.90 22.53
C PRO A 93 -6.07 -10.62 22.65
N ASP A 94 -7.08 -9.95 23.19
CA ASP A 94 -8.43 -10.45 23.38
C ASP A 94 -9.36 -10.19 22.19
N LEU A 95 -8.93 -9.41 21.18
CA LEU A 95 -9.69 -9.14 19.98
C LEU A 95 -9.97 -10.44 19.20
N MET A 96 -11.24 -10.72 18.95
CA MET A 96 -11.69 -11.91 18.26
C MET A 96 -11.95 -11.62 16.77
N PRO A 97 -11.84 -12.63 15.88
CA PRO A 97 -12.18 -12.47 14.47
C PRO A 97 -13.55 -11.87 14.21
N ASN A 98 -14.56 -12.27 15.00
CA ASN A 98 -15.94 -11.77 14.86
C ASN A 98 -16.08 -10.29 15.23
N ASP A 99 -15.20 -9.75 16.07
CA ASP A 99 -15.19 -8.31 16.40
C ASP A 99 -14.79 -7.47 15.19
N ILE A 100 -14.11 -8.07 14.22
CA ILE A 100 -13.64 -7.43 13.00
C ILE A 100 -14.60 -7.65 11.84
N VAL A 101 -14.95 -8.92 11.63
CA VAL A 101 -15.73 -9.40 10.48
C VAL A 101 -17.21 -9.10 10.66
N GLY A 102 -17.71 -9.30 11.86
CA GLY A 102 -19.13 -9.26 12.23
C GLY A 102 -19.65 -10.59 12.69
N SER A 103 -20.90 -10.62 13.10
CA SER A 103 -21.56 -11.80 13.64
C SER A 103 -23.06 -11.79 13.37
N GLN A 104 -23.70 -12.95 13.60
CA GLN A 104 -25.15 -13.02 13.70
C GLN A 104 -25.56 -12.79 15.15
N ILE A 105 -26.56 -11.92 15.34
CA ILE A 105 -27.15 -11.64 16.64
C ILE A 105 -28.64 -11.97 16.61
N TRP A 106 -29.15 -12.42 17.73
CA TRP A 106 -30.57 -12.67 17.89
C TRP A 106 -31.35 -11.36 18.06
N ASN A 107 -32.26 -11.07 17.14
CA ASN A 107 -33.16 -9.93 17.27
C ASN A 107 -34.45 -10.41 17.97
N GLN A 108 -34.65 -9.95 19.21
CA GLN A 108 -35.82 -10.33 20.02
C GLN A 108 -37.14 -9.81 19.46
N GLU A 109 -37.16 -8.64 18.82
CA GLU A 109 -38.37 -8.04 18.25
C GLU A 109 -38.86 -8.80 17.02
N ARG A 110 -37.92 -9.30 16.20
CA ARG A 110 -38.23 -10.01 14.96
C ARG A 110 -38.27 -11.53 15.14
N GLY A 111 -37.70 -12.05 16.24
CA GLY A 111 -37.60 -13.48 16.48
C GLY A 111 -36.69 -14.21 15.48
N GLU A 112 -35.68 -13.53 14.96
CA GLU A 112 -34.78 -14.06 13.93
C GLU A 112 -33.30 -13.68 14.18
N MET A 113 -32.39 -14.42 13.56
CA MET A 113 -30.98 -14.06 13.52
C MET A 113 -30.75 -12.94 12.50
N VAL A 114 -30.11 -11.86 12.90
CA VAL A 114 -29.78 -10.71 12.06
C VAL A 114 -28.26 -10.60 11.94
N THR A 115 -27.76 -10.40 10.72
CA THR A 115 -26.35 -10.16 10.49
C THR A 115 -25.96 -8.73 10.87
N GLN A 116 -24.97 -8.63 11.77
CA GLN A 116 -24.33 -7.37 12.10
C GLN A 116 -22.94 -7.36 11.46
N LEU A 117 -22.73 -6.46 10.48
CA LEU A 117 -21.45 -6.30 9.82
C LEU A 117 -20.43 -5.68 10.78
N GLY A 118 -19.21 -6.20 10.81
CA GLY A 118 -18.12 -5.68 11.61
C GLY A 118 -17.44 -4.45 11.00
N PRO A 119 -16.51 -3.82 11.73
CA PRO A 119 -15.84 -2.57 11.32
C PRO A 119 -14.96 -2.71 10.07
N VAL A 120 -14.61 -3.93 9.64
CA VAL A 120 -13.88 -4.14 8.38
C VAL A 120 -14.69 -3.71 7.16
N HIS A 121 -16.03 -3.62 7.30
CA HIS A 121 -16.92 -3.16 6.24
C HIS A 121 -16.92 -1.63 6.11
N ALA A 122 -15.75 -1.08 5.78
CA ALA A 122 -15.53 0.32 5.47
C ALA A 122 -14.58 0.46 4.28
N ASN A 123 -14.56 1.62 3.63
CA ASN A 123 -13.66 1.88 2.51
C ASN A 123 -12.19 1.95 2.96
N MET A 124 -11.94 2.61 4.08
CA MET A 124 -10.63 2.72 4.71
C MET A 124 -10.66 2.15 6.11
N VAL A 125 -9.81 1.19 6.39
CA VAL A 125 -9.67 0.56 7.71
C VAL A 125 -8.26 0.76 8.22
N LEU A 126 -8.13 1.33 9.42
CA LEU A 126 -6.89 1.37 10.17
C LEU A 126 -6.87 0.21 11.17
N LEU A 127 -5.95 -0.73 10.99
CA LEU A 127 -5.63 -1.77 11.97
C LEU A 127 -4.46 -1.31 12.81
N ASP A 128 -4.76 -0.76 13.98
CA ASP A 128 -3.72 -0.21 14.83
C ASP A 128 -3.09 -1.31 15.68
N GLU A 129 -1.75 -1.40 15.60
CA GLU A 129 -0.93 -2.38 16.33
C GLU A 129 -1.32 -3.85 16.03
N ILE A 130 -1.35 -4.23 14.76
CA ILE A 130 -1.78 -5.56 14.30
C ILE A 130 -1.00 -6.72 14.97
N ASN A 131 0.26 -6.49 15.32
CA ASN A 131 1.11 -7.46 15.99
C ASN A 131 0.70 -7.75 17.45
N ARG A 132 -0.24 -6.98 18.03
CA ARG A 132 -0.82 -7.28 19.37
C ARG A 132 -1.99 -8.24 19.31
N SER A 133 -2.60 -8.45 18.17
CA SER A 133 -3.71 -9.41 18.02
C SER A 133 -3.20 -10.83 17.84
N SER A 134 -4.02 -11.81 18.22
CA SER A 134 -3.69 -13.23 18.08
C SER A 134 -3.50 -13.63 16.62
N ALA A 135 -2.75 -14.70 16.37
CA ALA A 135 -2.53 -15.22 15.01
C ALA A 135 -3.85 -15.55 14.29
N LYS A 136 -4.86 -16.02 15.01
CA LYS A 136 -6.19 -16.32 14.47
C LYS A 136 -6.89 -15.06 13.96
N THR A 137 -6.81 -13.98 14.72
CA THR A 137 -7.41 -12.68 14.36
C THR A 137 -6.66 -12.03 13.20
N GLN A 138 -5.31 -12.08 13.20
CA GLN A 138 -4.50 -11.64 12.07
C GLN A 138 -4.88 -12.39 10.78
N SER A 139 -5.04 -13.71 10.85
CA SER A 139 -5.42 -14.52 9.68
C SER A 139 -6.78 -14.13 9.11
N ALA A 140 -7.78 -13.89 9.97
CA ALA A 140 -9.11 -13.46 9.54
C ALA A 140 -9.06 -12.10 8.81
N MET A 141 -8.27 -11.16 9.32
CA MET A 141 -8.08 -9.88 8.65
C MET A 141 -7.43 -10.01 7.29
N LEU A 142 -6.34 -10.75 7.22
CA LEU A 142 -5.59 -10.94 5.98
C LEU A 142 -6.38 -11.72 4.93
N GLU A 143 -7.27 -12.62 5.36
CA GLU A 143 -8.21 -13.28 4.47
C GLU A 143 -9.23 -12.28 3.90
N ALA A 144 -9.85 -11.46 4.74
CA ALA A 144 -10.79 -10.42 4.29
C ALA A 144 -10.12 -9.43 3.31
N MET A 145 -8.87 -9.05 3.56
CA MET A 145 -8.08 -8.19 2.67
C MET A 145 -7.86 -8.83 1.29
N GLN A 146 -7.56 -10.12 1.26
CA GLN A 146 -7.28 -10.86 0.03
C GLN A 146 -8.55 -11.14 -0.77
N GLU A 147 -9.59 -11.67 -0.10
CA GLU A 147 -10.82 -12.13 -0.73
C GLU A 147 -11.80 -10.98 -1.04
N ARG A 148 -11.59 -9.81 -0.46
CA ARG A 148 -12.49 -8.65 -0.58
C ARG A 148 -13.92 -8.94 -0.15
N GLN A 149 -14.08 -9.89 0.74
CA GLN A 149 -15.34 -10.33 1.31
C GLN A 149 -15.15 -10.95 2.68
N THR A 150 -16.24 -11.07 3.43
CA THR A 150 -16.30 -11.78 4.71
C THR A 150 -17.42 -12.80 4.67
N THR A 151 -17.30 -13.85 5.47
CA THR A 151 -18.35 -14.88 5.61
C THR A 151 -18.93 -14.81 7.02
N ILE A 152 -20.23 -14.54 7.12
CA ILE A 152 -20.96 -14.46 8.40
C ILE A 152 -22.20 -15.37 8.32
N GLY A 153 -22.31 -16.32 9.24
CA GLY A 153 -23.44 -17.27 9.24
C GLY A 153 -23.59 -18.06 7.94
N GLY A 154 -22.48 -18.36 7.26
CA GLY A 154 -22.47 -19.07 5.98
C GLY A 154 -22.78 -18.20 4.75
N VAL A 155 -23.00 -16.89 4.92
CA VAL A 155 -23.28 -15.94 3.85
C VAL A 155 -22.07 -15.05 3.58
N ASN A 156 -21.72 -14.89 2.30
CA ASN A 156 -20.62 -14.01 1.88
C ASN A 156 -21.11 -12.57 1.74
N HIS A 157 -20.40 -11.66 2.38
CA HIS A 157 -20.64 -10.22 2.33
C HIS A 157 -19.42 -9.53 1.68
N LYS A 158 -19.63 -8.89 0.53
CA LYS A 158 -18.58 -8.14 -0.16
C LYS A 158 -18.19 -6.92 0.65
N LEU A 159 -16.89 -6.66 0.70
CA LEU A 159 -16.38 -5.41 1.25
C LEU A 159 -16.64 -4.23 0.31
N PRO A 160 -16.70 -3.00 0.83
CA PRO A 160 -16.86 -1.80 0.00
C PRO A 160 -15.76 -1.70 -1.08
N ASN A 161 -16.08 -1.05 -2.19
CA ASN A 161 -15.12 -0.78 -3.26
C ASN A 161 -15.10 0.73 -3.56
N PRO A 162 -13.97 1.42 -3.42
CA PRO A 162 -12.64 0.92 -3.07
C PRO A 162 -12.53 0.44 -1.60
N PHE A 163 -11.61 -0.47 -1.35
CA PHE A 163 -11.28 -0.98 -0.03
C PHE A 163 -9.77 -0.98 0.19
N MET A 164 -9.31 -0.32 1.25
CA MET A 164 -7.91 -0.23 1.61
C MET A 164 -7.72 -0.41 3.12
N VAL A 165 -6.74 -1.20 3.50
CA VAL A 165 -6.29 -1.35 4.87
C VAL A 165 -4.92 -0.72 5.04
N MET A 166 -4.80 0.11 6.06
CA MET A 166 -3.54 0.55 6.62
C MET A 166 -3.37 -0.17 7.96
N ALA A 167 -2.42 -1.09 8.04
CA ALA A 167 -2.08 -1.77 9.28
C ALA A 167 -0.83 -1.13 9.88
N THR A 168 -0.77 -1.00 11.21
CA THR A 168 0.40 -0.50 11.90
C THR A 168 1.01 -1.57 12.78
N GLN A 169 2.32 -1.53 12.94
CA GLN A 169 3.05 -2.30 13.94
C GLN A 169 4.09 -1.42 14.62
N ASN A 170 4.29 -1.67 15.93
CA ASN A 170 5.30 -0.99 16.71
C ASN A 170 6.53 -1.92 16.81
N PRO A 171 7.72 -1.50 16.33
CA PRO A 171 8.91 -2.34 16.37
C PRO A 171 9.54 -2.45 17.76
N ILE A 172 9.17 -1.57 18.70
CA ILE A 172 9.83 -1.46 20.01
C ILE A 172 9.17 -2.38 21.06
N GLU A 173 7.89 -2.74 20.87
CA GLU A 173 7.15 -3.58 21.81
C GLU A 173 7.39 -5.06 21.49
N GLU A 174 8.25 -5.73 22.29
CA GLU A 174 8.51 -7.16 22.15
C GLU A 174 7.60 -8.03 23.04
N GLU A 175 7.16 -7.50 24.19
CA GLU A 175 6.30 -8.26 25.12
C GLU A 175 4.83 -8.23 24.67
N GLY A 176 4.23 -9.43 24.60
CA GLY A 176 2.82 -9.60 24.26
C GLY A 176 2.49 -9.38 22.77
N THR A 177 3.50 -9.49 21.89
CA THR A 177 3.31 -9.34 20.44
C THR A 177 3.37 -10.69 19.72
N TYR A 178 2.57 -10.80 18.66
CA TYR A 178 2.58 -11.92 17.73
C TYR A 178 3.16 -11.45 16.40
N VAL A 179 4.36 -11.89 16.08
CA VAL A 179 5.03 -11.52 14.83
C VAL A 179 4.18 -11.95 13.63
N LEU A 180 3.92 -11.04 12.71
CA LEU A 180 3.28 -11.40 11.44
C LEU A 180 4.20 -12.35 10.66
N PRO A 181 3.71 -13.54 10.25
CA PRO A 181 4.47 -14.41 9.37
C PRO A 181 4.83 -13.72 8.05
N GLU A 182 6.00 -14.03 7.52
CA GLU A 182 6.53 -13.45 6.29
C GLU A 182 5.56 -13.60 5.10
N ALA A 183 4.92 -14.78 4.97
CA ALA A 183 3.93 -15.05 3.92
C ALA A 183 2.66 -14.18 4.07
N GLN A 184 2.37 -13.71 5.26
CA GLN A 184 1.25 -12.79 5.51
C GLN A 184 1.64 -11.35 5.24
N MET A 185 2.87 -10.95 5.56
CA MET A 185 3.38 -9.62 5.23
C MET A 185 3.43 -9.38 3.71
N ASP A 186 3.70 -10.41 2.92
CA ASP A 186 3.72 -10.33 1.44
C ASP A 186 2.36 -9.93 0.81
N ARG A 187 1.27 -9.99 1.58
CA ARG A 187 -0.06 -9.52 1.14
C ARG A 187 -0.20 -8.00 1.15
N PHE A 188 0.63 -7.31 1.92
CA PHE A 188 0.70 -5.85 1.87
C PHE A 188 1.49 -5.42 0.63
N LEU A 189 0.94 -4.45 -0.09
CA LEU A 189 1.58 -3.90 -1.29
C LEU A 189 2.87 -3.18 -0.95
N LEU A 190 2.82 -2.35 0.09
CA LEU A 190 3.92 -1.56 0.62
C LEU A 190 4.10 -1.78 2.12
N LYS A 191 5.35 -1.75 2.57
CA LYS A 191 5.72 -1.56 3.98
C LYS A 191 6.51 -0.27 4.12
N GLU A 192 5.91 0.73 4.78
CA GLU A 192 6.57 1.99 5.09
C GLU A 192 7.09 2.01 6.52
N VAL A 193 8.29 2.59 6.68
CA VAL A 193 8.89 2.86 7.99
C VAL A 193 8.84 4.35 8.22
N ILE A 194 8.09 4.75 9.24
CA ILE A 194 7.93 6.15 9.60
C ILE A 194 8.86 6.48 10.77
N THR A 195 9.65 7.52 10.59
CA THR A 195 10.50 8.10 11.61
C THR A 195 9.88 9.36 12.19
N TYR A 196 10.48 9.89 13.26
CA TYR A 196 10.07 11.17 13.80
C TYR A 196 10.16 12.27 12.73
N PRO A 197 9.24 13.25 12.75
CA PRO A 197 9.32 14.41 11.88
C PRO A 197 10.60 15.20 12.16
N THR A 198 11.01 15.96 11.17
CA THR A 198 12.12 16.91 11.34
C THR A 198 11.71 18.05 12.26
N PRO A 199 12.67 18.76 12.92
CA PRO A 199 12.33 19.92 13.75
C PRO A 199 11.55 21.01 13.00
N VAL A 200 11.75 21.15 11.70
CA VAL A 200 10.99 22.09 10.85
C VAL A 200 9.53 21.66 10.71
N GLU A 201 9.30 20.37 10.47
CA GLU A 201 7.94 19.81 10.39
C GLU A 201 7.22 19.88 11.73
N GLU A 202 7.92 19.62 12.86
CA GLU A 202 7.33 19.76 14.20
C GLU A 202 6.94 21.22 14.48
N LEU A 203 7.80 22.18 14.12
CA LEU A 203 7.48 23.59 14.26
C LEU A 203 6.24 23.98 13.43
N GLU A 204 6.14 23.48 12.20
CA GLU A 204 4.98 23.71 11.34
C GLU A 204 3.69 23.14 11.95
N VAL A 205 3.75 21.93 12.52
CA VAL A 205 2.61 21.32 13.23
C VAL A 205 2.14 22.24 14.37
N LEU A 206 3.06 22.68 15.22
CA LEU A 206 2.73 23.56 16.35
C LEU A 206 2.13 24.89 15.88
N SER A 207 2.71 25.47 14.82
CA SER A 207 2.23 26.74 14.25
C SER A 207 0.82 26.63 13.68
N ARG A 208 0.52 25.51 13.00
CA ARG A 208 -0.82 25.25 12.45
C ARG A 208 -1.86 24.98 13.55
N ILE A 209 -1.48 24.28 14.62
CA ILE A 209 -2.35 24.09 15.78
C ILE A 209 -2.68 25.43 16.43
N ASP A 210 -1.68 26.26 16.68
CA ASP A 210 -1.83 27.59 17.31
C ASP A 210 -2.73 28.52 16.48
N SER A 211 -2.56 28.49 15.16
CA SER A 211 -3.35 29.32 14.23
C SER A 211 -4.73 28.72 13.86
N GLY A 212 -5.08 27.53 14.35
CA GLY A 212 -6.31 26.83 14.01
C GLY A 212 -6.40 26.33 12.56
N GLN A 213 -5.25 26.21 11.87
CA GLN A 213 -5.16 25.84 10.45
C GLN A 213 -5.02 24.32 10.20
N MET A 214 -5.22 23.50 11.22
CA MET A 214 -5.19 22.02 11.09
C MET A 214 -6.51 21.42 10.58
N THR A 215 -7.38 22.24 10.01
CA THR A 215 -8.67 21.80 9.49
C THR A 215 -8.72 21.89 7.97
N THR A 216 -9.37 20.93 7.35
CA THR A 216 -9.64 20.99 5.90
C THR A 216 -10.39 22.30 5.58
N PRO A 217 -9.97 23.06 4.55
CA PRO A 217 -10.68 24.25 4.14
C PRO A 217 -12.18 23.98 3.90
N ALA A 218 -13.05 24.90 4.29
CA ALA A 218 -14.49 24.73 4.15
C ALA A 218 -14.97 24.62 2.68
N ASP A 219 -14.18 25.12 1.75
CA ASP A 219 -14.40 25.08 0.31
C ASP A 219 -13.71 23.88 -0.39
N ALA A 220 -12.97 23.07 0.35
CA ALA A 220 -12.35 21.87 -0.20
C ALA A 220 -13.42 20.82 -0.57
N VAL A 221 -13.43 20.44 -1.85
CA VAL A 221 -14.37 19.44 -2.36
C VAL A 221 -13.66 18.10 -2.49
N PRO A 222 -14.00 17.10 -1.67
CA PRO A 222 -13.48 15.75 -1.80
C PRO A 222 -13.81 15.14 -3.16
N ILE A 223 -13.02 14.20 -3.61
CA ILE A 223 -13.38 13.36 -4.75
C ILE A 223 -14.38 12.29 -4.30
N THR A 224 -15.09 11.70 -5.24
CA THR A 224 -16.05 10.64 -4.96
C THR A 224 -15.41 9.26 -4.98
N LEU A 225 -16.09 8.25 -4.44
CA LEU A 225 -15.66 6.85 -4.56
C LEU A 225 -15.65 6.38 -6.02
N GLU A 226 -16.51 6.94 -6.87
CA GLU A 226 -16.49 6.68 -8.32
C GLU A 226 -15.25 7.27 -8.98
N ASP A 227 -14.84 8.48 -8.58
CA ASP A 227 -13.59 9.08 -9.04
C ASP A 227 -12.38 8.21 -8.67
N VAL A 228 -12.37 7.60 -7.49
CA VAL A 228 -11.31 6.65 -7.10
C VAL A 228 -11.29 5.43 -8.03
N ARG A 229 -12.45 4.85 -8.35
CA ARG A 229 -12.53 3.74 -9.32
C ARG A 229 -12.04 4.15 -10.70
N THR A 230 -12.38 5.36 -11.14
CA THR A 230 -11.88 5.94 -12.39
C THR A 230 -10.35 6.07 -12.37
N LEU A 231 -9.78 6.55 -11.27
CA LEU A 231 -8.32 6.63 -11.10
C LEU A 231 -7.66 5.24 -11.10
N GLN A 232 -8.26 4.24 -10.45
CA GLN A 232 -7.77 2.87 -10.45
C GLN A 232 -7.78 2.25 -11.85
N GLU A 233 -8.81 2.54 -12.64
CA GLU A 233 -8.88 2.10 -14.03
C GLU A 233 -7.86 2.83 -14.91
N ALA A 234 -7.73 4.16 -14.75
CA ALA A 234 -6.71 4.94 -15.44
C ALA A 234 -5.30 4.40 -15.16
N ARG A 235 -4.99 4.06 -13.90
CA ARG A 235 -3.71 3.44 -13.52
C ARG A 235 -3.45 2.13 -14.28
N ARG A 236 -4.45 1.26 -14.47
CA ARG A 236 -4.30 0.00 -15.22
C ARG A 236 -3.95 0.24 -16.69
N ARG A 237 -4.38 1.37 -17.25
CA ARG A 237 -4.14 1.76 -18.65
C ARG A 237 -2.82 2.51 -18.85
N VAL A 238 -2.08 2.82 -17.78
CA VAL A 238 -0.72 3.36 -17.90
C VAL A 238 0.18 2.31 -18.54
N PHE A 239 0.81 2.68 -19.65
CA PHE A 239 1.61 1.77 -20.46
C PHE A 239 2.90 1.36 -19.77
N VAL A 240 3.21 0.07 -19.82
CA VAL A 240 4.49 -0.50 -19.36
C VAL A 240 5.13 -1.19 -20.54
N HIS A 241 6.28 -0.69 -20.98
CA HIS A 241 7.02 -1.31 -22.07
C HIS A 241 7.53 -2.70 -21.69
N ASP A 242 7.62 -3.62 -22.64
CA ASP A 242 8.04 -5.00 -22.36
C ASP A 242 9.47 -5.10 -21.81
N THR A 243 10.37 -4.20 -22.20
CA THR A 243 11.72 -4.11 -21.61
C THR A 243 11.67 -3.76 -20.12
N LEU A 244 10.72 -2.93 -19.67
CA LEU A 244 10.53 -2.61 -18.26
C LEU A 244 9.92 -3.79 -17.49
N LYS A 245 9.06 -4.58 -18.13
CA LYS A 245 8.56 -5.83 -17.53
C LYS A 245 9.69 -6.84 -17.36
N ALA A 246 10.57 -6.97 -18.36
CA ALA A 246 11.77 -7.81 -18.27
C ALA A 246 12.70 -7.31 -17.16
N TYR A 247 12.93 -6.02 -17.06
CA TYR A 247 13.69 -5.38 -15.99
C TYR A 247 13.14 -5.71 -14.59
N ILE A 248 11.83 -5.65 -14.40
CA ILE A 248 11.17 -6.05 -13.14
C ILE A 248 11.43 -7.54 -12.85
N VAL A 249 11.31 -8.41 -13.84
CA VAL A 249 11.57 -9.85 -13.68
C VAL A 249 13.01 -10.09 -13.28
N ASP A 250 13.97 -9.41 -13.88
CA ASP A 250 15.39 -9.52 -13.56
C ASP A 250 15.69 -9.04 -12.13
N ILE A 251 15.09 -7.93 -11.70
CA ILE A 251 15.15 -7.46 -10.31
C ILE A 251 14.68 -8.58 -9.35
N ILE A 252 13.51 -9.13 -9.57
CA ILE A 252 12.94 -10.17 -8.71
C ILE A 252 13.80 -11.43 -8.69
N ASN A 253 14.30 -11.88 -9.84
CA ASN A 253 15.21 -13.03 -9.92
C ASN A 253 16.53 -12.76 -9.20
N THR A 254 17.09 -11.57 -9.33
CA THR A 254 18.31 -11.18 -8.61
C THR A 254 18.11 -11.21 -7.09
N THR A 255 16.93 -10.85 -6.58
CA THR A 255 16.63 -11.00 -5.14
C THR A 255 16.63 -12.46 -4.66
N ARG A 256 16.46 -13.42 -5.56
CA ARG A 256 16.48 -14.87 -5.30
C ARG A 256 17.87 -15.50 -5.49
N GLY A 257 18.87 -14.69 -5.83
CA GLY A 257 20.19 -15.17 -6.21
C GLY A 257 20.21 -15.92 -7.56
N ALA A 258 19.24 -15.62 -8.41
CA ALA A 258 19.05 -16.24 -9.72
C ALA A 258 19.05 -15.18 -10.83
N GLY A 259 19.04 -15.64 -12.10
CA GLY A 259 18.99 -14.76 -13.26
C GLY A 259 20.34 -14.32 -13.79
N PRO A 260 20.36 -13.38 -14.75
CA PRO A 260 21.58 -13.01 -15.47
C PRO A 260 22.53 -12.08 -14.70
N ASN A 261 22.11 -11.55 -13.56
CA ASN A 261 22.85 -10.54 -12.78
C ASN A 261 23.20 -11.07 -11.38
N PRO A 262 24.09 -12.07 -11.26
CA PRO A 262 24.41 -12.69 -9.98
C PRO A 262 25.15 -11.72 -9.05
N LEU A 263 24.79 -11.73 -7.76
CA LEU A 263 25.48 -10.99 -6.71
C LEU A 263 26.38 -11.94 -5.92
N PRO A 264 27.72 -11.75 -5.94
CA PRO A 264 28.64 -12.59 -5.18
C PRO A 264 28.31 -12.59 -3.68
N GLY A 265 28.24 -13.78 -3.07
CA GLY A 265 27.95 -13.90 -1.64
C GLY A 265 26.49 -13.61 -1.24
N TRP A 266 25.58 -13.47 -2.19
CA TRP A 266 24.18 -13.14 -1.91
C TRP A 266 23.52 -14.08 -0.89
N ASN A 267 23.72 -15.38 -1.04
CA ASN A 267 23.14 -16.40 -0.16
C ASN A 267 23.67 -16.36 1.28
N LYS A 268 24.81 -15.68 1.53
CA LYS A 268 25.28 -15.44 2.89
C LYS A 268 24.34 -14.48 3.64
N HIS A 269 23.75 -13.51 2.95
CA HIS A 269 22.96 -12.44 3.57
C HIS A 269 21.45 -12.55 3.32
N VAL A 270 21.03 -13.28 2.27
CA VAL A 270 19.61 -13.43 1.91
C VAL A 270 19.20 -14.90 2.00
N ARG A 271 18.23 -15.18 2.87
CA ARG A 271 17.61 -16.50 3.02
C ARG A 271 16.52 -16.75 2.00
N VAL A 272 15.66 -15.74 1.77
CA VAL A 272 14.53 -15.81 0.84
C VAL A 272 14.43 -14.51 0.07
N GLY A 273 14.35 -14.61 -1.25
CA GLY A 273 14.09 -13.48 -2.14
C GLY A 273 12.60 -13.21 -2.33
N ALA A 274 12.28 -12.15 -3.07
CA ALA A 274 10.93 -11.71 -3.29
C ALA A 274 10.09 -12.73 -4.08
N SER A 275 8.81 -12.88 -3.69
CA SER A 275 7.82 -13.66 -4.43
C SER A 275 7.40 -12.95 -5.73
N PRO A 276 6.66 -13.62 -6.64
CA PRO A 276 6.09 -12.96 -7.81
C PRO A 276 5.20 -11.75 -7.48
N ARG A 277 4.61 -11.70 -6.27
CA ARG A 277 3.86 -10.53 -5.77
C ARG A 277 4.73 -9.28 -5.71
N GLY A 278 6.04 -9.41 -5.45
CA GLY A 278 6.98 -8.29 -5.49
C GLY A 278 7.07 -7.67 -6.88
N GLY A 279 7.14 -8.48 -7.94
CA GLY A 279 7.15 -7.99 -9.32
C GLY A 279 5.83 -7.32 -9.72
N ILE A 280 4.71 -7.91 -9.33
CA ILE A 280 3.38 -7.31 -9.53
C ILE A 280 3.30 -5.97 -8.81
N ALA A 281 3.77 -5.88 -7.57
CA ALA A 281 3.78 -4.65 -6.78
C ALA A 281 4.67 -3.57 -7.43
N LEU A 282 5.88 -3.92 -7.89
CA LEU A 282 6.75 -2.98 -8.62
C LEU A 282 6.05 -2.39 -9.84
N MET A 283 5.38 -3.21 -10.64
CA MET A 283 4.66 -2.74 -11.82
C MET A 283 3.46 -1.85 -11.45
N GLN A 284 2.64 -2.27 -10.51
CA GLN A 284 1.43 -1.53 -10.12
C GLN A 284 1.75 -0.19 -9.47
N ILE A 285 2.76 -0.13 -8.62
CA ILE A 285 3.21 1.11 -8.00
C ILE A 285 3.86 2.02 -9.03
N ALA A 286 4.69 1.49 -9.95
CA ALA A 286 5.26 2.29 -11.03
C ALA A 286 4.18 2.92 -11.91
N GLN A 287 3.13 2.18 -12.25
CA GLN A 287 1.97 2.73 -12.96
C GLN A 287 1.25 3.83 -12.16
N ALA A 288 1.08 3.64 -10.85
CA ALA A 288 0.48 4.65 -9.98
C ALA A 288 1.32 5.94 -9.93
N LEU A 289 2.64 5.80 -9.77
CA LEU A 289 3.56 6.93 -9.73
C LEU A 289 3.59 7.69 -11.08
N ALA A 290 3.59 6.97 -12.20
CA ALA A 290 3.50 7.58 -13.52
C ALA A 290 2.20 8.39 -13.69
N LEU A 291 1.05 7.84 -13.27
CA LEU A 291 -0.23 8.54 -13.29
C LEU A 291 -0.22 9.78 -12.37
N MET A 292 0.31 9.65 -11.16
CA MET A 292 0.47 10.78 -10.22
C MET A 292 1.35 11.89 -10.80
N ALA A 293 2.33 11.53 -11.63
CA ALA A 293 3.19 12.48 -12.35
C ALA A 293 2.55 12.99 -13.67
N GLY A 294 1.32 12.62 -13.99
CA GLY A 294 0.60 13.03 -15.21
C GLY A 294 1.12 12.38 -16.49
N ARG A 295 1.70 11.17 -16.38
CA ARG A 295 2.21 10.42 -17.53
C ARG A 295 1.35 9.19 -17.83
N ASN A 296 1.21 8.86 -19.11
CA ASN A 296 0.50 7.66 -19.57
C ASN A 296 1.41 6.44 -19.75
N HIS A 297 2.67 6.53 -19.36
CA HIS A 297 3.66 5.46 -19.46
C HIS A 297 4.60 5.46 -18.25
N VAL A 298 5.09 4.28 -17.91
CA VAL A 298 6.07 4.05 -16.84
C VAL A 298 7.48 4.37 -17.35
N MET A 299 8.28 4.99 -16.49
CA MET A 299 9.72 5.20 -16.68
C MET A 299 10.51 4.29 -15.72
N PRO A 300 11.78 4.00 -16.01
CA PRO A 300 12.62 3.19 -15.11
C PRO A 300 12.67 3.73 -13.68
N ASP A 301 12.69 5.05 -13.51
CA ASP A 301 12.73 5.70 -12.20
C ASP A 301 11.47 5.44 -11.36
N ASP A 302 10.32 5.26 -12.00
CA ASP A 302 9.08 4.90 -11.29
C ASP A 302 9.18 3.52 -10.61
N ILE A 303 9.93 2.59 -11.22
CA ILE A 303 10.19 1.25 -10.67
C ILE A 303 11.13 1.33 -9.47
N LYS A 304 12.09 2.27 -9.49
CA LYS A 304 13.08 2.43 -8.44
C LYS A 304 12.58 3.23 -7.25
N ASP A 305 11.65 4.14 -7.45
CA ASP A 305 11.27 5.19 -6.50
C ASP A 305 10.82 4.63 -5.15
N MET A 306 9.89 3.68 -5.15
CA MET A 306 9.38 3.06 -3.92
C MET A 306 9.94 1.65 -3.64
N ARG A 307 11.13 1.32 -4.16
CA ARG A 307 11.75 -0.01 -4.05
C ARG A 307 11.85 -0.51 -2.62
N TYR A 308 12.15 0.35 -1.68
CA TYR A 308 12.27 -0.05 -0.27
C TYR A 308 10.91 -0.45 0.31
N GLY A 309 9.89 0.36 0.11
CA GLY A 309 8.53 0.07 0.57
C GLY A 309 7.97 -1.22 -0.03
N ILE A 310 8.32 -1.52 -1.28
CA ILE A 310 7.86 -2.72 -1.99
C ILE A 310 8.61 -3.97 -1.55
N LEU A 311 9.93 -3.91 -1.36
CA LEU A 311 10.79 -5.09 -1.23
C LEU A 311 11.25 -5.39 0.19
N ARG A 312 11.26 -4.41 1.14
CA ARG A 312 11.83 -4.62 2.48
C ARG A 312 11.16 -5.74 3.28
N HIS A 313 9.88 -6.00 3.06
CA HIS A 313 9.12 -7.06 3.72
C HIS A 313 9.03 -8.36 2.89
N ARG A 314 9.69 -8.40 1.73
CA ARG A 314 9.69 -9.53 0.79
C ARG A 314 11.05 -10.22 0.67
N ILE A 315 12.11 -9.55 1.15
CA ILE A 315 13.46 -10.11 1.19
C ILE A 315 13.82 -10.43 2.64
N ILE A 316 14.15 -11.67 2.92
CA ILE A 316 14.39 -12.16 4.26
C ILE A 316 15.89 -12.37 4.44
N ARG A 317 16.46 -11.65 5.40
CA ARG A 317 17.88 -11.75 5.74
C ARG A 317 18.19 -13.03 6.51
N THR A 318 19.44 -13.47 6.42
CA THR A 318 20.00 -14.51 7.25
C THR A 318 20.43 -13.96 8.62
N PHE A 319 20.75 -14.83 9.57
CA PHE A 319 21.38 -14.42 10.81
C PHE A 319 22.75 -13.78 10.60
N ASP A 320 23.52 -14.26 9.62
CA ASP A 320 24.82 -13.66 9.25
C ASP A 320 24.66 -12.21 8.80
N ALA A 321 23.64 -11.91 8.02
CA ALA A 321 23.34 -10.52 7.62
C ALA A 321 23.06 -9.62 8.81
N LEU A 322 22.33 -10.13 9.83
CA LEU A 322 22.07 -9.38 11.05
C LEU A 322 23.34 -9.19 11.87
N ALA A 323 24.18 -10.23 12.00
CA ALA A 323 25.46 -10.16 12.70
C ALA A 323 26.45 -9.20 12.01
N ASP A 324 26.48 -9.19 10.68
CA ASP A 324 27.32 -8.34 9.86
C ASP A 324 26.74 -6.89 9.73
N ASN A 325 25.59 -6.58 10.38
CA ASN A 325 24.87 -5.30 10.29
C ASN A 325 24.51 -4.89 8.84
N VAL A 326 24.20 -5.86 7.98
CA VAL A 326 23.77 -5.59 6.60
C VAL A 326 22.31 -5.15 6.62
N SER A 327 22.06 -3.91 6.17
CA SER A 327 20.69 -3.37 6.09
C SER A 327 19.91 -3.99 4.94
N ILE A 328 18.58 -4.07 5.11
CA ILE A 328 17.70 -4.54 4.04
C ILE A 328 17.71 -3.57 2.85
N GLU A 329 17.77 -2.27 3.11
CA GLU A 329 17.88 -1.23 2.10
C GLU A 329 19.17 -1.35 1.29
N GLY A 330 20.29 -1.66 1.94
CA GLY A 330 21.57 -1.90 1.26
C GLY A 330 21.53 -3.13 0.34
N LEU A 331 20.82 -4.19 0.74
CA LEU A 331 20.62 -5.37 -0.11
C LEU A 331 19.72 -5.02 -1.31
N ILE A 332 18.66 -4.23 -1.12
CA ILE A 332 17.81 -3.77 -2.20
C ILE A 332 18.60 -2.91 -3.18
N ASP A 333 19.41 -1.98 -2.69
CA ASP A 333 20.26 -1.15 -3.54
C ASP A 333 21.28 -1.98 -4.35
N ALA A 334 21.87 -3.00 -3.74
CA ALA A 334 22.77 -3.92 -4.45
C ALA A 334 22.05 -4.61 -5.63
N VAL A 335 20.80 -5.03 -5.45
CA VAL A 335 19.99 -5.61 -6.53
C VAL A 335 19.76 -4.63 -7.66
N PHE A 336 19.31 -3.41 -7.34
CA PHE A 336 19.02 -2.39 -8.35
C PHE A 336 20.28 -1.89 -9.07
N ASN A 337 21.43 -1.91 -8.40
CA ASN A 337 22.71 -1.55 -9.03
C ASN A 337 23.26 -2.67 -9.93
N ALA A 338 22.94 -3.92 -9.65
CA ALA A 338 23.40 -5.08 -10.45
C ALA A 338 22.57 -5.26 -11.73
N VAL A 339 21.29 -4.91 -11.72
CA VAL A 339 20.41 -5.10 -12.88
C VAL A 339 20.48 -3.88 -13.79
N PRO A 340 20.89 -4.03 -15.06
CA PRO A 340 20.99 -2.93 -16.00
C PRO A 340 19.61 -2.28 -16.27
N VAL A 341 19.58 -0.98 -16.30
CA VAL A 341 18.38 -0.20 -16.69
C VAL A 341 18.24 -0.28 -18.20
N PRO A 342 17.07 -0.64 -18.74
CA PRO A 342 16.83 -0.74 -20.18
C PRO A 342 16.83 0.61 -20.89
#